data_699c5a9bd2f15f03e3c763afdf2d2122
#
_entry.id   699c5a9bd2f15f03e3c763afdf2d2122
#
_cell.length_a   1.000
_cell.length_b   1.000
_cell.length_c   1.000
_cell.angle_alpha   90.00
_cell.angle_beta   90.00
_cell.angle_gamma   90.00
#
_symmetry.space_group_name_H-M   'P 1'
#
loop_
_entity.id
_entity.type
_entity.pdbx_description
1 polymer ?
#
loop_
_entity_poly.entity_id
_entity_poly.type
_entity_poly.pdbx_seq_one_letter_code
_entity_poly.pdbx_strand_id
1 'polypeptide(L)'
;MIERRESSLHELTTVLDYIRWGASRFSEAGLWYGHGTDNAWDEAVLLVTHALHLPPYSKQEILHARLTMEERRDVLTLLERRFIERLPAAYLTNEAHFCDMTFYVDERVLVPRSPIGEMIRHNFEPWLNVEPLAILDLCCGSGCIGLACAEAFPEARVDLSDISEGAIEVAQLNINRHQLNERVRAVRSDLFSGLQGMSYELIVCNPPYVDARDLAEMPQEYLAEPEIALGSGDDGLDFTRRLLREAANHLQPEGLLVCEVGNSWEALEQAFPEVPFMWPEFEDGGHGVFVISREELLAYQSHFEKE
;
A
#
# COMPACT_ATOMS: atom_id res chain seq x y z
N MET A 1 -35.11 -3.25 -0.10
CA MET A 1 -33.81 -3.92 -0.35
C MET A 1 -33.98 -5.40 -0.64
N ILE A 2 -34.63 -6.18 0.21
CA ILE A 2 -34.84 -7.64 0.05
C ILE A 2 -35.52 -8.01 -1.26
N GLU A 3 -36.64 -7.37 -1.63
CA GLU A 3 -37.35 -7.64 -2.88
C GLU A 3 -36.49 -7.37 -4.13
N ARG A 4 -35.65 -6.33 -4.13
CA ARG A 4 -34.74 -6.04 -5.26
C ARG A 4 -33.64 -7.10 -5.38
N ARG A 5 -33.15 -7.61 -4.26
CA ARG A 5 -32.15 -8.68 -4.22
C ARG A 5 -32.68 -9.97 -4.80
N GLU A 6 -33.91 -10.39 -4.42
CA GLU A 6 -34.56 -11.58 -4.97
C GLU A 6 -34.80 -11.46 -6.47
N SER A 7 -35.27 -10.29 -6.94
CA SER A 7 -35.42 -10.03 -8.38
C SER A 7 -34.08 -10.18 -9.11
N SER A 8 -33.02 -9.57 -8.62
CA SER A 8 -31.67 -9.67 -9.23
C SER A 8 -31.16 -11.12 -9.30
N LEU A 9 -31.39 -11.94 -8.27
CA LEU A 9 -31.01 -13.36 -8.26
C LEU A 9 -31.69 -14.18 -9.39
N HIS A 10 -32.91 -13.84 -9.75
CA HIS A 10 -33.66 -14.55 -10.79
C HIS A 10 -33.38 -14.00 -12.19
N GLU A 11 -33.22 -12.69 -12.33
CA GLU A 11 -33.09 -12.01 -13.62
C GLU A 11 -31.66 -12.05 -14.17
N LEU A 12 -30.64 -11.91 -13.30
CA LEU A 12 -29.23 -11.99 -13.69
C LEU A 12 -28.82 -13.46 -13.77
N THR A 13 -28.25 -13.86 -14.88
CA THR A 13 -27.99 -15.29 -15.14
C THR A 13 -26.56 -15.59 -15.56
N THR A 14 -25.87 -14.65 -16.20
CA THR A 14 -24.49 -14.83 -16.69
C THR A 14 -23.49 -14.02 -15.91
N VAL A 15 -22.20 -14.37 -16.00
CA VAL A 15 -21.10 -13.60 -15.42
C VAL A 15 -21.18 -12.13 -15.86
N LEU A 16 -21.40 -11.89 -17.14
CA LEU A 16 -21.50 -10.53 -17.69
C LEU A 16 -22.69 -9.75 -17.11
N ASP A 17 -23.83 -10.40 -16.84
CA ASP A 17 -24.97 -9.74 -16.19
C ASP A 17 -24.57 -9.15 -14.84
N TYR A 18 -23.83 -9.91 -14.02
CA TYR A 18 -23.38 -9.48 -12.69
C TYR A 18 -22.31 -8.41 -12.77
N ILE A 19 -21.33 -8.51 -13.70
CA ILE A 19 -20.32 -7.47 -13.91
C ILE A 19 -21.00 -6.15 -14.29
N ARG A 20 -21.85 -6.17 -15.32
CA ARG A 20 -22.58 -4.98 -15.77
C ARG A 20 -23.46 -4.41 -14.64
N TRP A 21 -24.17 -5.27 -13.90
CA TRP A 21 -25.03 -4.84 -12.81
C TRP A 21 -24.21 -4.21 -11.68
N GLY A 22 -23.10 -4.86 -11.25
CA GLY A 22 -22.17 -4.35 -10.24
C GLY A 22 -21.62 -2.99 -10.63
N ALA A 23 -21.05 -2.86 -11.83
CA ALA A 23 -20.51 -1.60 -12.34
C ALA A 23 -21.57 -0.48 -12.34
N SER A 24 -22.83 -0.80 -12.72
CA SER A 24 -23.94 0.14 -12.67
C SER A 24 -24.27 0.60 -11.24
N ARG A 25 -24.28 -0.32 -10.26
CA ARG A 25 -24.52 0.00 -8.84
C ARG A 25 -23.39 0.82 -8.24
N PHE A 26 -22.15 0.50 -8.57
CA PHE A 26 -20.96 1.23 -8.11
C PHE A 26 -20.97 2.68 -8.62
N SER A 27 -21.31 2.88 -9.91
CA SER A 27 -21.43 4.21 -10.49
C SER A 27 -22.61 5.00 -9.87
N GLU A 28 -23.78 4.35 -9.65
CA GLU A 28 -24.92 4.99 -8.99
C GLU A 28 -24.62 5.41 -7.54
N ALA A 29 -23.83 4.59 -6.82
CA ALA A 29 -23.41 4.88 -5.45
C ALA A 29 -22.29 5.93 -5.36
N GLY A 30 -21.71 6.35 -6.49
CA GLY A 30 -20.58 7.28 -6.52
C GLY A 30 -19.39 6.77 -5.72
N LEU A 31 -19.00 5.51 -5.96
CA LEU A 31 -17.85 4.93 -5.27
C LEU A 31 -16.55 5.58 -5.71
N TRP A 32 -15.62 5.66 -4.80
CA TRP A 32 -14.26 6.06 -5.08
C TRP A 32 -13.37 4.85 -5.41
N TYR A 33 -12.48 5.00 -6.39
CA TYR A 33 -11.54 3.99 -6.85
C TYR A 33 -10.12 4.51 -6.66
N GLY A 34 -9.40 3.97 -5.74
CA GLY A 34 -8.01 4.36 -5.39
C GLY A 34 -7.30 3.26 -4.62
N HIS A 35 -7.94 2.06 -4.59
CA HIS A 35 -7.50 0.92 -3.80
C HIS A 35 -7.22 -0.31 -4.69
N GLY A 36 -6.61 -0.08 -5.87
CA GLY A 36 -6.17 -1.15 -6.78
C GLY A 36 -6.93 -1.25 -8.09
N THR A 37 -8.06 -0.56 -8.25
CA THR A 37 -8.79 -0.42 -9.52
C THR A 37 -9.07 1.06 -9.79
N ASP A 38 -9.28 1.43 -11.06
CA ASP A 38 -9.46 2.83 -11.47
C ASP A 38 -10.91 3.15 -11.83
N ASN A 39 -11.78 2.14 -11.92
CA ASN A 39 -13.15 2.33 -12.39
C ASN A 39 -14.10 1.21 -11.94
N ALA A 40 -15.40 1.49 -12.07
CA ALA A 40 -16.48 0.60 -11.66
C ALA A 40 -16.50 -0.75 -12.40
N TRP A 41 -16.10 -0.76 -13.68
CA TRP A 41 -16.14 -1.97 -14.48
C TRP A 41 -15.07 -2.97 -14.06
N ASP A 42 -13.84 -2.53 -13.96
CA ASP A 42 -12.70 -3.37 -13.60
C ASP A 42 -12.86 -3.89 -12.17
N GLU A 43 -13.38 -3.06 -11.25
CA GLU A 43 -13.67 -3.50 -9.89
C GLU A 43 -14.82 -4.53 -9.83
N ALA A 44 -15.85 -4.36 -10.65
CA ALA A 44 -16.91 -5.38 -10.75
C ALA A 44 -16.38 -6.68 -11.35
N VAL A 45 -15.50 -6.63 -12.36
CA VAL A 45 -14.80 -7.81 -12.90
C VAL A 45 -14.01 -8.52 -11.81
N LEU A 46 -13.18 -7.78 -11.06
CA LEU A 46 -12.39 -8.32 -9.96
C LEU A 46 -13.25 -9.06 -8.93
N LEU A 47 -14.30 -8.41 -8.43
CA LEU A 47 -15.15 -8.99 -7.39
C LEU A 47 -15.96 -10.20 -7.89
N VAL A 48 -16.50 -10.15 -9.12
CA VAL A 48 -17.25 -11.27 -9.70
C VAL A 48 -16.35 -12.47 -9.96
N THR A 49 -15.17 -12.25 -10.55
CA THR A 49 -14.23 -13.35 -10.80
C THR A 49 -13.67 -13.95 -9.51
N HIS A 50 -13.40 -13.12 -8.51
CA HIS A 50 -12.98 -13.58 -7.17
C HIS A 50 -14.05 -14.49 -6.54
N ALA A 51 -15.32 -14.07 -6.51
CA ALA A 51 -16.41 -14.86 -5.95
C ALA A 51 -16.62 -16.20 -6.67
N LEU A 52 -16.24 -16.27 -7.94
CA LEU A 52 -16.30 -17.48 -8.77
C LEU A 52 -15.01 -18.31 -8.74
N HIS A 53 -14.01 -17.92 -7.98
CA HIS A 53 -12.66 -18.54 -7.95
C HIS A 53 -12.01 -18.63 -9.34
N LEU A 54 -12.21 -17.60 -10.16
CA LEU A 54 -11.67 -17.49 -11.52
C LEU A 54 -10.57 -16.44 -11.58
N PRO A 55 -9.55 -16.63 -12.43
CA PRO A 55 -8.58 -15.57 -12.68
C PRO A 55 -9.24 -14.30 -13.23
N PRO A 56 -8.79 -13.08 -12.83
CA PRO A 56 -9.38 -11.81 -13.28
C PRO A 56 -9.42 -11.64 -14.81
N TYR A 57 -8.43 -12.16 -15.50
CA TYR A 57 -8.30 -12.11 -16.97
C TYR A 57 -8.75 -13.41 -17.65
N SER A 58 -9.85 -13.99 -17.17
CA SER A 58 -10.44 -15.16 -17.76
C SER A 58 -10.86 -14.94 -19.22
N LYS A 59 -10.91 -16.04 -20.01
CA LYS A 59 -11.30 -15.97 -21.43
C LYS A 59 -12.69 -15.37 -21.60
N GLN A 60 -12.90 -14.61 -22.68
CA GLN A 60 -14.18 -13.91 -22.96
C GLN A 60 -15.39 -14.85 -22.99
N GLU A 61 -15.20 -16.12 -23.36
CA GLU A 61 -16.30 -17.12 -23.39
C GLU A 61 -16.93 -17.32 -22.00
N ILE A 62 -16.17 -17.14 -20.91
CA ILE A 62 -16.66 -17.25 -19.53
C ILE A 62 -17.73 -16.20 -19.22
N LEU A 63 -17.65 -15.01 -19.82
CA LEU A 63 -18.60 -13.92 -19.58
C LEU A 63 -20.07 -14.33 -19.87
N HIS A 64 -20.27 -15.26 -20.81
CA HIS A 64 -21.60 -15.76 -21.18
C HIS A 64 -22.01 -17.05 -20.45
N ALA A 65 -21.11 -17.57 -19.59
CA ALA A 65 -21.46 -18.74 -18.78
C ALA A 65 -22.56 -18.38 -17.76
N ARG A 66 -23.48 -19.33 -17.55
CA ARG A 66 -24.53 -19.19 -16.55
C ARG A 66 -24.03 -19.61 -15.18
N LEU A 67 -24.38 -18.82 -14.18
CA LEU A 67 -24.06 -19.09 -12.78
C LEU A 67 -25.16 -19.99 -12.18
N THR A 68 -24.73 -20.88 -11.29
CA THR A 68 -25.61 -21.61 -10.38
C THR A 68 -26.27 -20.63 -9.40
N MET A 69 -27.30 -21.06 -8.70
CA MET A 69 -27.96 -20.21 -7.69
C MET A 69 -27.09 -19.91 -6.49
N GLU A 70 -26.13 -20.76 -6.16
CA GLU A 70 -25.14 -20.56 -5.10
C GLU A 70 -24.14 -19.47 -5.51
N GLU A 71 -23.49 -19.61 -6.66
CA GLU A 71 -22.58 -18.60 -7.23
C GLU A 71 -23.25 -17.23 -7.35
N ARG A 72 -24.51 -17.16 -7.78
CA ARG A 72 -25.28 -15.91 -7.86
C ARG A 72 -25.40 -15.22 -6.50
N ARG A 73 -25.64 -15.99 -5.42
CA ARG A 73 -25.75 -15.45 -4.06
C ARG A 73 -24.41 -14.89 -3.58
N ASP A 74 -23.33 -15.62 -3.81
CA ASP A 74 -21.98 -15.25 -3.39
C ASP A 74 -21.53 -13.99 -4.10
N VAL A 75 -21.64 -13.96 -5.44
CA VAL A 75 -21.34 -12.78 -6.25
C VAL A 75 -22.17 -11.56 -5.81
N LEU A 76 -23.50 -11.73 -5.68
CA LEU A 76 -24.37 -10.62 -5.29
C LEU A 76 -24.03 -10.08 -3.89
N THR A 77 -23.72 -10.98 -2.95
CA THR A 77 -23.32 -10.60 -1.59
C THR A 77 -22.06 -9.74 -1.60
N LEU A 78 -21.04 -10.14 -2.37
CA LEU A 78 -19.78 -9.42 -2.46
C LEU A 78 -19.96 -8.04 -3.11
N LEU A 79 -20.70 -7.97 -4.22
CA LEU A 79 -21.02 -6.71 -4.89
C LEU A 79 -21.83 -5.76 -3.97
N GLU A 80 -22.84 -6.28 -3.25
CA GLU A 80 -23.64 -5.49 -2.31
C GLU A 80 -22.80 -4.92 -1.18
N ARG A 81 -21.90 -5.69 -0.59
CA ARG A 81 -20.99 -5.22 0.45
C ARG A 81 -20.14 -4.05 -0.07
N ARG A 82 -19.65 -4.12 -1.30
CA ARG A 82 -18.84 -3.05 -1.88
C ARG A 82 -19.56 -1.71 -1.93
N PHE A 83 -20.81 -1.65 -2.41
CA PHE A 83 -21.49 -0.36 -2.56
C PHE A 83 -22.35 0.06 -1.36
N ILE A 84 -22.74 -0.88 -0.48
CA ILE A 84 -23.50 -0.55 0.74
C ILE A 84 -22.56 -0.20 1.89
N GLU A 85 -21.56 -1.05 2.16
CA GLU A 85 -20.59 -0.87 3.25
C GLU A 85 -19.43 0.05 2.82
N ARG A 86 -19.27 0.30 1.53
CA ARG A 86 -18.19 1.08 0.89
C ARG A 86 -16.78 0.54 1.21
N LEU A 87 -16.67 -0.74 1.48
CA LEU A 87 -15.41 -1.39 1.75
C LEU A 87 -14.57 -1.50 0.47
N PRO A 88 -13.26 -1.19 0.51
CA PRO A 88 -12.34 -1.45 -0.60
C PRO A 88 -12.43 -2.89 -1.10
N ALA A 89 -12.35 -3.09 -2.42
CA ALA A 89 -12.39 -4.43 -3.01
C ALA A 89 -11.26 -5.34 -2.45
N ALA A 90 -10.08 -4.77 -2.16
CA ALA A 90 -8.97 -5.50 -1.56
C ALA A 90 -9.32 -6.12 -0.19
N TYR A 91 -10.11 -5.44 0.64
CA TYR A 91 -10.55 -6.01 1.92
C TYR A 91 -11.67 -7.04 1.77
N LEU A 92 -12.51 -6.89 0.74
CA LEU A 92 -13.54 -7.87 0.43
C LEU A 92 -12.97 -9.18 -0.10
N THR A 93 -11.86 -9.12 -0.80
CA THR A 93 -11.16 -10.29 -1.37
C THR A 93 -10.01 -10.79 -0.49
N ASN A 94 -9.57 -10.00 0.49
CA ASN A 94 -8.34 -10.17 1.25
C ASN A 94 -7.10 -10.29 0.35
N GLU A 95 -7.13 -9.61 -0.79
CA GLU A 95 -6.02 -9.62 -1.76
C GLU A 95 -5.76 -8.23 -2.32
N ALA A 96 -4.48 -7.88 -2.41
CA ALA A 96 -3.97 -6.71 -3.10
C ALA A 96 -2.75 -7.09 -3.93
N HIS A 97 -2.47 -6.32 -4.99
CA HIS A 97 -1.33 -6.55 -5.87
C HIS A 97 -0.33 -5.40 -5.74
N PHE A 98 0.96 -5.74 -5.69
CA PHE A 98 2.05 -4.77 -5.68
C PHE A 98 3.31 -5.42 -6.26
N CYS A 99 4.02 -4.76 -7.20
CA CYS A 99 5.24 -5.29 -7.85
C CYS A 99 5.08 -6.75 -8.32
N ASP A 100 4.01 -7.05 -9.06
CA ASP A 100 3.67 -8.39 -9.60
C ASP A 100 3.48 -9.49 -8.53
N MET A 101 3.42 -9.12 -7.26
CA MET A 101 3.15 -10.01 -6.14
C MET A 101 1.73 -9.82 -5.60
N THR A 102 1.18 -10.87 -4.99
CA THR A 102 -0.16 -10.84 -4.36
C THR A 102 -0.02 -10.92 -2.85
N PHE A 103 -0.60 -9.96 -2.15
CA PHE A 103 -0.54 -9.82 -0.69
C PHE A 103 -1.89 -10.06 -0.04
N TYR A 104 -1.89 -10.69 1.13
CA TYR A 104 -3.04 -10.67 2.02
C TYR A 104 -3.16 -9.29 2.65
N VAL A 105 -4.37 -8.75 2.67
CA VAL A 105 -4.71 -7.49 3.31
C VAL A 105 -6.07 -7.57 3.97
N ASP A 106 -6.25 -6.82 5.05
CA ASP A 106 -7.51 -6.54 5.72
C ASP A 106 -7.45 -5.15 6.39
N GLU A 107 -8.49 -4.78 7.14
CA GLU A 107 -8.65 -3.47 7.77
C GLU A 107 -7.54 -3.08 8.78
N ARG A 108 -6.61 -3.97 9.07
CA ARG A 108 -5.45 -3.71 9.95
C ARG A 108 -4.32 -2.98 9.24
N VAL A 109 -4.31 -2.95 7.91
CA VAL A 109 -3.22 -2.40 7.09
C VAL A 109 -3.74 -1.57 5.93
N LEU A 110 -2.93 -0.59 5.50
CA LEU A 110 -3.20 0.17 4.28
C LEU A 110 -3.24 -0.77 3.06
N VAL A 111 -4.14 -0.53 2.12
CA VAL A 111 -4.11 -1.25 0.83
C VAL A 111 -2.84 -0.87 0.07
N PRO A 112 -2.00 -1.83 -0.35
CA PRO A 112 -0.76 -1.57 -1.08
C PRO A 112 -0.94 -0.64 -2.27
N ARG A 113 -0.28 0.50 -2.20
CA ARG A 113 -0.18 1.53 -3.25
C ARG A 113 1.02 2.41 -2.92
N SER A 114 2.02 2.50 -3.77
CA SER A 114 3.18 3.37 -3.56
C SER A 114 3.99 3.50 -4.85
N PRO A 115 4.40 4.72 -5.23
CA PRO A 115 5.35 4.92 -6.33
C PRO A 115 6.71 4.25 -6.09
N ILE A 116 7.07 3.94 -4.84
CA ILE A 116 8.30 3.20 -4.51
C ILE A 116 8.37 1.86 -5.25
N GLY A 117 7.22 1.27 -5.63
CA GLY A 117 7.17 0.06 -6.46
C GLY A 117 7.89 0.20 -7.80
N GLU A 118 7.86 1.38 -8.43
CA GLU A 118 8.62 1.63 -9.66
C GLU A 118 10.13 1.66 -9.38
N MET A 119 10.54 2.28 -8.27
CA MET A 119 11.95 2.28 -7.86
C MET A 119 12.47 0.87 -7.59
N ILE A 120 11.67 0.01 -6.97
CA ILE A 120 12.03 -1.40 -6.73
C ILE A 120 12.26 -2.13 -8.06
N ARG A 121 11.37 -1.97 -9.06
CA ARG A 121 11.52 -2.59 -10.39
C ARG A 121 12.80 -2.15 -11.10
N HIS A 122 13.32 -0.96 -10.78
CA HIS A 122 14.57 -0.41 -11.30
C HIS A 122 15.75 -0.54 -10.32
N ASN A 123 15.64 -1.41 -9.28
CA ASN A 123 16.68 -1.62 -8.26
C ASN A 123 17.19 -0.32 -7.63
N PHE A 124 16.34 0.69 -7.49
CA PHE A 124 16.66 2.04 -6.99
C PHE A 124 17.75 2.78 -7.77
N GLU A 125 18.03 2.39 -9.03
CA GLU A 125 18.94 3.13 -9.88
C GLU A 125 18.35 4.52 -10.24
N PRO A 126 19.18 5.58 -10.35
CA PRO A 126 20.64 5.62 -10.20
C PRO A 126 21.12 5.96 -8.77
N TRP A 127 20.25 5.95 -7.77
CA TRP A 127 20.57 6.45 -6.41
C TRP A 127 21.29 5.41 -5.56
N LEU A 128 20.94 4.13 -5.67
CA LEU A 128 21.60 3.05 -4.92
C LEU A 128 22.79 2.52 -5.72
N ASN A 129 23.99 2.78 -5.21
CA ASN A 129 25.24 2.45 -5.91
C ASN A 129 25.83 1.09 -5.49
N VAL A 130 25.28 0.47 -4.48
CA VAL A 130 25.73 -0.82 -3.93
C VAL A 130 24.53 -1.77 -3.83
N GLU A 131 24.75 -3.06 -4.07
CA GLU A 131 23.73 -4.05 -3.83
C GLU A 131 23.49 -4.21 -2.32
N PRO A 132 22.27 -3.92 -1.80
CA PRO A 132 22.04 -3.90 -0.36
C PRO A 132 21.99 -5.33 0.19
N LEU A 133 22.65 -5.55 1.34
CA LEU A 133 22.60 -6.79 2.10
C LEU A 133 21.65 -6.71 3.30
N ALA A 134 21.34 -5.51 3.76
CA ALA A 134 20.36 -5.27 4.82
C ALA A 134 19.42 -4.13 4.43
N ILE A 135 18.13 -4.42 4.39
CA ILE A 135 17.06 -3.49 4.01
C ILE A 135 16.07 -3.36 5.17
N LEU A 136 15.61 -2.15 5.42
CA LEU A 136 14.51 -1.87 6.35
C LEU A 136 13.32 -1.33 5.56
N ASP A 137 12.15 -1.95 5.74
CA ASP A 137 10.85 -1.38 5.40
C ASP A 137 10.21 -0.85 6.69
N LEU A 138 10.18 0.47 6.82
CA LEU A 138 9.67 1.18 7.99
C LEU A 138 8.23 1.65 7.75
N CYS A 139 7.34 1.45 8.70
CA CYS A 139 5.88 1.55 8.53
C CYS A 139 5.36 0.54 7.49
N CYS A 140 5.77 -0.70 7.64
CA CYS A 140 5.64 -1.73 6.60
C CYS A 140 4.19 -2.12 6.27
N GLY A 141 3.21 -1.87 7.15
CA GLY A 141 1.83 -2.27 6.95
C GLY A 141 1.70 -3.76 6.61
N SER A 142 1.27 -4.09 5.40
CA SER A 142 1.20 -5.47 4.91
C SER A 142 2.57 -6.10 4.60
N GLY A 143 3.66 -5.31 4.65
CA GLY A 143 5.00 -5.72 4.27
C GLY A 143 5.26 -5.71 2.75
N CYS A 144 4.36 -5.13 1.95
CA CYS A 144 4.43 -5.24 0.50
C CYS A 144 5.71 -4.63 -0.11
N ILE A 145 6.16 -3.46 0.40
CA ILE A 145 7.38 -2.80 -0.08
C ILE A 145 8.61 -3.63 0.26
N GLY A 146 8.77 -4.01 1.53
CA GLY A 146 9.93 -4.79 1.96
C GLY A 146 9.99 -6.19 1.38
N LEU A 147 8.85 -6.86 1.17
CA LEU A 147 8.80 -8.17 0.51
C LEU A 147 9.13 -8.04 -0.98
N ALA A 148 8.69 -6.97 -1.66
CA ALA A 148 9.09 -6.68 -3.03
C ALA A 148 10.59 -6.36 -3.13
N CYS A 149 11.14 -5.60 -2.16
CA CYS A 149 12.60 -5.42 -2.05
C CYS A 149 13.33 -6.75 -1.84
N ALA A 150 12.79 -7.64 -1.00
CA ALA A 150 13.36 -8.95 -0.78
C ALA A 150 13.40 -9.78 -2.08
N GLU A 151 12.41 -9.66 -2.95
CA GLU A 151 12.40 -10.35 -4.24
C GLU A 151 13.40 -9.73 -5.23
N ALA A 152 13.49 -8.39 -5.27
CA ALA A 152 14.43 -7.66 -6.12
C ALA A 152 15.91 -7.90 -5.71
N PHE A 153 16.18 -8.10 -4.41
CA PHE A 153 17.52 -8.31 -3.85
C PHE A 153 17.58 -9.65 -3.12
N PRO A 154 17.83 -10.76 -3.83
CA PRO A 154 17.76 -12.12 -3.27
C PRO A 154 18.74 -12.41 -2.13
N GLU A 155 19.88 -11.71 -2.07
CA GLU A 155 20.89 -11.88 -1.02
C GLU A 155 20.61 -11.01 0.22
N ALA A 156 19.68 -10.04 0.13
CA ALA A 156 19.39 -9.14 1.21
C ALA A 156 18.60 -9.82 2.34
N ARG A 157 18.91 -9.42 3.57
CA ARG A 157 18.04 -9.59 4.74
C ARG A 157 17.16 -8.37 4.88
N VAL A 158 15.86 -8.58 5.11
CA VAL A 158 14.89 -7.50 5.18
C VAL A 158 14.18 -7.50 6.55
N ASP A 159 14.21 -6.37 7.22
CA ASP A 159 13.41 -6.14 8.41
C ASP A 159 12.16 -5.34 8.00
N LEU A 160 10.98 -5.86 8.33
CA LEU A 160 9.69 -5.19 8.19
C LEU A 160 9.32 -4.63 9.56
N SER A 161 9.15 -3.33 9.70
CA SER A 161 8.91 -2.69 10.99
C SER A 161 7.64 -1.86 10.98
N ASP A 162 6.81 -2.03 12.00
CA ASP A 162 5.59 -1.24 12.22
C ASP A 162 5.31 -1.10 13.72
N ILE A 163 4.65 0.00 14.10
CA ILE A 163 4.19 0.21 15.47
C ILE A 163 2.94 -0.62 15.80
N SER A 164 2.12 -0.90 14.78
CA SER A 164 0.88 -1.65 14.88
C SER A 164 1.14 -3.15 14.99
N GLU A 165 0.67 -3.76 16.07
CA GLU A 165 0.74 -5.23 16.23
C GLU A 165 -0.06 -5.93 15.13
N GLY A 166 -1.23 -5.38 14.73
CA GLY A 166 -2.04 -5.93 13.65
C GLY A 166 -1.33 -5.88 12.29
N ALA A 167 -0.55 -4.81 12.01
CA ALA A 167 0.26 -4.74 10.80
C ALA A 167 1.37 -5.81 10.81
N ILE A 168 2.05 -6.01 11.94
CA ILE A 168 3.07 -7.06 12.09
C ILE A 168 2.47 -8.46 11.88
N GLU A 169 1.26 -8.71 12.36
CA GLU A 169 0.58 -9.98 12.09
C GLU A 169 0.30 -10.19 10.60
N VAL A 170 -0.19 -9.17 9.91
CA VAL A 170 -0.44 -9.22 8.46
C VAL A 170 0.87 -9.37 7.67
N ALA A 171 1.91 -8.61 8.02
CA ALA A 171 3.24 -8.76 7.43
C ALA A 171 3.78 -10.19 7.59
N GLN A 172 3.61 -10.80 8.77
CA GLN A 172 4.02 -12.19 9.01
C GLN A 172 3.23 -13.19 8.15
N LEU A 173 1.91 -12.97 7.93
CA LEU A 173 1.12 -13.80 7.01
C LEU A 173 1.71 -13.72 5.59
N ASN A 174 2.09 -12.53 5.14
CA ASN A 174 2.68 -12.33 3.82
C ASN A 174 4.10 -12.89 3.70
N ILE A 175 4.95 -12.76 4.73
CA ILE A 175 6.26 -13.44 4.78
C ILE A 175 6.08 -14.95 4.57
N ASN A 176 5.12 -15.58 5.27
CA ASN A 176 4.83 -17.00 5.16
C ASN A 176 4.28 -17.36 3.77
N ARG A 177 3.36 -16.54 3.22
CA ARG A 177 2.76 -16.73 1.89
C ARG A 177 3.84 -16.77 0.80
N HIS A 178 4.82 -15.88 0.87
CA HIS A 178 5.93 -15.77 -0.08
C HIS A 178 7.15 -16.65 0.29
N GLN A 179 7.08 -17.41 1.37
CA GLN A 179 8.15 -18.35 1.81
C GLN A 179 9.50 -17.65 2.06
N LEU A 180 9.48 -16.41 2.58
CA LEU A 180 10.67 -15.57 2.79
C LEU A 180 11.19 -15.60 4.24
N ASN A 181 10.73 -16.53 5.08
CA ASN A 181 11.03 -16.60 6.51
C ASN A 181 12.53 -16.70 6.86
N GLU A 182 13.37 -17.18 5.94
CA GLU A 182 14.81 -17.35 6.21
C GLU A 182 15.58 -16.04 6.20
N ARG A 183 15.03 -15.00 5.51
CA ARG A 183 15.73 -13.73 5.31
C ARG A 183 14.87 -12.47 5.55
N VAL A 184 13.56 -12.63 5.80
CA VAL A 184 12.66 -11.53 6.14
C VAL A 184 12.06 -11.78 7.52
N ARG A 185 12.03 -10.77 8.37
CA ARG A 185 11.38 -10.81 9.68
C ARG A 185 10.52 -9.57 9.93
N ALA A 186 9.43 -9.73 10.65
CA ALA A 186 8.59 -8.63 11.09
C ALA A 186 8.95 -8.25 12.55
N VAL A 187 9.09 -6.95 12.82
CA VAL A 187 9.52 -6.40 14.11
C VAL A 187 8.58 -5.27 14.53
N ARG A 188 7.93 -5.40 15.67
CA ARG A 188 7.16 -4.29 16.23
C ARG A 188 8.09 -3.20 16.76
N SER A 189 7.97 -1.97 16.23
CA SER A 189 8.83 -0.85 16.60
C SER A 189 8.12 0.50 16.41
N ASP A 190 8.28 1.42 17.35
CA ASP A 190 8.03 2.85 17.08
C ASP A 190 9.31 3.42 16.51
N LEU A 191 9.29 3.79 15.22
CA LEU A 191 10.48 4.12 14.45
C LEU A 191 11.57 3.03 14.66
N PHE A 192 12.72 3.42 15.17
CA PHE A 192 13.89 2.56 15.35
C PHE A 192 14.01 1.94 16.75
N SER A 193 13.04 2.17 17.65
CA SER A 193 13.13 1.75 19.06
C SER A 193 13.34 0.23 19.25
N GLY A 194 12.74 -0.60 18.38
CA GLY A 194 12.90 -2.05 18.35
C GLY A 194 14.08 -2.55 17.49
N LEU A 195 14.85 -1.63 16.87
CA LEU A 195 15.91 -1.93 15.90
C LEU A 195 17.28 -1.44 16.36
N GLN A 196 17.49 -1.31 17.68
CA GLN A 196 18.73 -0.79 18.23
C GLN A 196 19.95 -1.60 17.81
N GLY A 197 21.00 -0.92 17.36
CA GLY A 197 22.23 -1.53 16.88
C GLY A 197 22.16 -2.15 15.50
N MET A 198 21.02 -2.03 14.84
CA MET A 198 20.85 -2.42 13.43
C MET A 198 21.18 -1.23 12.51
N SER A 199 21.77 -1.54 11.36
CA SER A 199 22.04 -0.55 10.31
C SER A 199 21.88 -1.18 8.94
N TYR A 200 21.44 -0.38 7.96
CA TYR A 200 20.94 -0.82 6.68
C TYR A 200 21.60 -0.04 5.55
N GLU A 201 21.78 -0.67 4.40
CA GLU A 201 22.18 0.01 3.16
C GLU A 201 21.00 0.73 2.51
N LEU A 202 19.76 0.24 2.74
CA LEU A 202 18.55 0.83 2.21
C LEU A 202 17.47 0.87 3.30
N ILE A 203 16.93 2.05 3.56
CA ILE A 203 15.70 2.22 4.33
C ILE A 203 14.63 2.73 3.38
N VAL A 204 13.53 1.97 3.23
CA VAL A 204 12.33 2.39 2.52
C VAL A 204 11.23 2.69 3.54
N CYS A 205 10.43 3.73 3.29
CA CYS A 205 9.38 4.12 4.21
C CYS A 205 8.19 4.72 3.45
N ASN A 206 7.01 4.16 3.65
CA ASN A 206 5.75 4.82 3.29
C ASN A 206 4.96 5.09 4.59
N PRO A 207 5.28 6.18 5.30
CA PRO A 207 4.69 6.49 6.60
C PRO A 207 3.31 7.15 6.45
N PRO A 208 2.56 7.38 7.52
CA PRO A 208 1.47 8.33 7.49
C PRO A 208 2.00 9.74 7.13
N TYR A 209 1.36 10.39 6.17
CA TYR A 209 1.77 11.71 5.65
C TYR A 209 0.59 12.63 5.32
N VAL A 210 -0.64 12.20 5.57
CA VAL A 210 -1.82 13.01 5.25
C VAL A 210 -1.98 14.11 6.30
N ASP A 211 -2.09 15.36 5.84
CA ASP A 211 -2.38 16.49 6.71
C ASP A 211 -3.83 16.48 7.25
N ALA A 212 -4.09 17.25 8.29
CA ALA A 212 -5.39 17.26 8.96
C ALA A 212 -6.54 17.71 8.04
N ARG A 213 -6.29 18.57 7.05
CA ARG A 213 -7.29 19.06 6.11
C ARG A 213 -7.65 17.98 5.08
N ASP A 214 -6.64 17.41 4.43
CA ASP A 214 -6.83 16.36 3.44
C ASP A 214 -7.51 15.13 4.09
N LEU A 215 -7.13 14.79 5.32
CA LEU A 215 -7.76 13.71 6.09
C LEU A 215 -9.27 13.94 6.30
N ALA A 216 -9.67 15.18 6.57
CA ALA A 216 -11.08 15.53 6.78
C ALA A 216 -11.91 15.52 5.48
N GLU A 217 -11.28 15.66 4.32
CA GLU A 217 -11.91 15.71 2.99
C GLU A 217 -11.84 14.34 2.25
N MET A 218 -11.20 13.32 2.83
CA MET A 218 -11.05 12.01 2.20
C MET A 218 -12.38 11.34 1.87
N PRO A 219 -12.45 10.63 0.72
CA PRO A 219 -13.58 9.76 0.39
C PRO A 219 -13.87 8.73 1.48
N GLN A 220 -15.14 8.33 1.56
CA GLN A 220 -15.62 7.43 2.63
C GLN A 220 -14.89 6.08 2.63
N GLU A 221 -14.42 5.60 1.49
CA GLU A 221 -13.67 4.34 1.36
C GLU A 221 -12.39 4.31 2.18
N TYR A 222 -11.73 5.46 2.37
CA TYR A 222 -10.54 5.58 3.20
C TYR A 222 -10.81 5.40 4.71
N LEU A 223 -12.08 5.59 5.15
CA LEU A 223 -12.45 5.35 6.56
C LEU A 223 -12.39 3.86 6.95
N ALA A 224 -12.30 2.97 5.99
CA ALA A 224 -12.07 1.55 6.24
C ALA A 224 -10.60 1.22 6.51
N GLU A 225 -9.68 2.11 6.15
CA GLU A 225 -8.25 1.95 6.41
C GLU A 225 -7.90 2.43 7.83
N PRO A 226 -6.84 1.88 8.46
CA PRO A 226 -6.46 2.29 9.81
C PRO A 226 -6.01 3.77 9.83
N GLU A 227 -6.61 4.59 10.68
CA GLU A 227 -6.31 6.02 10.80
C GLU A 227 -4.82 6.30 11.06
N ILE A 228 -4.17 5.43 11.86
CA ILE A 228 -2.74 5.51 12.17
C ILE A 228 -1.84 5.40 10.93
N ALA A 229 -2.34 4.83 9.82
CA ALA A 229 -1.60 4.68 8.58
C ALA A 229 -1.79 5.88 7.62
N LEU A 230 -2.62 6.87 7.98
CA LEU A 230 -2.97 7.98 7.11
C LEU A 230 -2.46 9.32 7.65
N GLY A 231 -2.95 9.76 8.79
CA GLY A 231 -2.71 11.11 9.31
C GLY A 231 -1.36 11.31 10.01
N SER A 232 -0.72 12.47 9.80
CA SER A 232 0.57 12.83 10.42
C SER A 232 0.63 14.31 10.83
N GLY A 233 -0.30 14.71 11.68
CA GLY A 233 -0.36 16.08 12.21
C GLY A 233 -1.00 17.10 11.28
N ASP A 234 -0.77 18.39 11.59
CA ASP A 234 -1.42 19.50 10.88
C ASP A 234 -0.93 19.65 9.43
N ASP A 235 0.34 19.32 9.15
CA ASP A 235 0.99 19.49 7.86
C ASP A 235 1.47 18.16 7.24
N GLY A 236 1.12 17.03 7.84
CA GLY A 236 1.49 15.71 7.34
C GLY A 236 2.94 15.28 7.64
N LEU A 237 3.69 16.02 8.44
CA LEU A 237 5.13 15.81 8.60
C LEU A 237 5.58 15.30 9.98
N ASP A 238 4.68 15.08 10.93
CA ASP A 238 5.05 14.70 12.30
C ASP A 238 5.96 13.46 12.34
N PHE A 239 5.62 12.43 11.55
CA PHE A 239 6.43 11.23 11.44
C PHE A 239 7.75 11.51 10.69
N THR A 240 7.69 12.20 9.57
CA THR A 240 8.85 12.48 8.70
C THR A 240 9.92 13.30 9.45
N ARG A 241 9.51 14.28 10.27
CA ARG A 241 10.45 15.02 11.13
C ARG A 241 11.21 14.11 12.10
N ARG A 242 10.52 13.15 12.72
CA ARG A 242 11.15 12.16 13.60
C ARG A 242 12.10 11.24 12.83
N LEU A 243 11.66 10.77 11.66
CA LEU A 243 12.47 9.91 10.79
C LEU A 243 13.79 10.58 10.39
N LEU A 244 13.75 11.83 9.92
CA LEU A 244 14.92 12.58 9.47
C LEU A 244 15.95 12.82 10.60
N ARG A 245 15.50 12.95 11.86
CA ARG A 245 16.40 13.08 13.02
C ARG A 245 17.18 11.80 13.34
N GLU A 246 16.60 10.64 13.09
CA GLU A 246 17.11 9.37 13.58
C GLU A 246 17.74 8.50 12.47
N ALA A 247 17.29 8.64 11.21
CA ALA A 247 17.60 7.72 10.11
C ALA A 247 19.11 7.56 9.85
N ALA A 248 19.90 8.66 9.96
CA ALA A 248 21.34 8.62 9.73
C ALA A 248 22.09 7.64 10.67
N ASN A 249 21.55 7.40 11.88
CA ASN A 249 22.15 6.49 12.86
C ASN A 249 21.90 5.01 12.53
N HIS A 250 20.93 4.76 11.63
CA HIS A 250 20.52 3.43 11.21
C HIS A 250 20.88 3.12 9.75
N LEU A 251 21.55 4.05 9.06
CA LEU A 251 22.10 3.83 7.74
C LEU A 251 23.58 3.48 7.79
N GLN A 252 24.00 2.55 6.94
CA GLN A 252 25.40 2.26 6.65
C GLN A 252 26.04 3.45 5.89
N PRO A 253 27.37 3.57 5.86
CA PRO A 253 28.03 4.46 4.91
C PRO A 253 27.55 4.20 3.47
N GLU A 254 27.29 5.25 2.71
CA GLU A 254 26.67 5.20 1.38
C GLU A 254 25.20 4.67 1.36
N GLY A 255 24.60 4.48 2.53
CA GLY A 255 23.22 4.03 2.67
C GLY A 255 22.21 5.11 2.27
N LEU A 256 21.04 4.67 1.87
CA LEU A 256 19.99 5.48 1.27
C LEU A 256 18.70 5.40 2.07
N LEU A 257 18.05 6.55 2.29
CA LEU A 257 16.67 6.67 2.73
C LEU A 257 15.80 7.05 1.54
N VAL A 258 14.77 6.24 1.28
CA VAL A 258 13.68 6.50 0.32
C VAL A 258 12.38 6.62 1.10
N CYS A 259 11.74 7.77 1.06
CA CYS A 259 10.55 8.03 1.86
C CYS A 259 9.45 8.71 1.05
N GLU A 260 8.25 8.15 1.11
CA GLU A 260 7.04 8.75 0.55
C GLU A 260 6.45 9.75 1.55
N VAL A 261 6.09 10.94 1.06
CA VAL A 261 5.37 11.99 1.81
C VAL A 261 4.16 12.51 1.02
N GLY A 262 3.89 11.93 -0.15
CA GLY A 262 2.73 12.26 -0.97
C GLY A 262 2.53 13.75 -1.17
N ASN A 263 1.31 14.24 -0.92
CA ASN A 263 0.96 15.66 -1.07
C ASN A 263 1.69 16.60 -0.09
N SER A 264 2.29 16.09 0.99
CA SER A 264 3.02 16.90 1.98
C SER A 264 4.44 17.27 1.52
N TRP A 265 4.83 16.96 0.28
CA TRP A 265 6.15 17.27 -0.26
C TRP A 265 6.47 18.77 -0.26
N GLU A 266 5.50 19.64 -0.61
CA GLU A 266 5.68 21.10 -0.58
C GLU A 266 5.89 21.61 0.86
N ALA A 267 5.16 21.03 1.81
CA ALA A 267 5.34 21.35 3.24
C ALA A 267 6.73 20.92 3.73
N LEU A 268 7.24 19.77 3.27
CA LEU A 268 8.58 19.30 3.61
C LEU A 268 9.67 20.26 3.07
N GLU A 269 9.57 20.72 1.82
CA GLU A 269 10.51 21.71 1.26
C GLU A 269 10.45 23.06 1.99
N GLN A 270 9.26 23.46 2.42
CA GLN A 270 9.11 24.70 3.22
C GLN A 270 9.66 24.57 4.63
N ALA A 271 9.52 23.42 5.28
CA ALA A 271 10.07 23.14 6.59
C ALA A 271 11.61 23.08 6.56
N PHE A 272 12.19 22.50 5.51
CA PHE A 272 13.62 22.28 5.38
C PHE A 272 14.21 22.84 4.06
N PRO A 273 14.16 24.16 3.83
CA PRO A 273 14.50 24.76 2.53
C PRO A 273 15.98 24.65 2.15
N GLU A 274 16.84 24.31 3.08
CA GLU A 274 18.29 24.15 2.85
C GLU A 274 18.69 22.69 2.59
N VAL A 275 17.75 21.73 2.81
CA VAL A 275 18.02 20.31 2.62
C VAL A 275 17.76 19.93 1.16
N PRO A 276 18.74 19.34 0.44
CA PRO A 276 18.59 19.02 -0.97
C PRO A 276 17.90 17.67 -1.17
N PHE A 277 16.61 17.58 -0.84
CA PHE A 277 15.84 16.37 -1.16
C PHE A 277 15.85 16.10 -2.66
N MET A 278 16.13 14.86 -3.05
CA MET A 278 16.04 14.43 -4.44
C MET A 278 14.65 13.83 -4.66
N TRP A 279 13.94 14.36 -5.67
CA TRP A 279 12.57 13.94 -6.02
C TRP A 279 12.57 13.15 -7.32
N PRO A 280 12.48 11.81 -7.29
CA PRO A 280 12.30 10.99 -8.49
C PRO A 280 11.01 11.33 -9.25
N GLU A 281 11.08 11.29 -10.59
CA GLU A 281 9.91 11.31 -11.45
C GLU A 281 9.50 9.86 -11.78
N PHE A 282 8.20 9.58 -11.85
CA PHE A 282 7.64 8.26 -12.06
C PHE A 282 6.89 8.17 -13.39
N GLU A 283 7.16 7.11 -14.17
CA GLU A 283 6.50 6.87 -15.47
C GLU A 283 5.06 6.37 -15.28
N ASP A 284 4.82 5.54 -14.25
CA ASP A 284 3.51 4.99 -13.91
C ASP A 284 2.63 6.00 -13.13
N GLY A 285 3.13 7.20 -12.91
CA GLY A 285 2.48 8.24 -12.11
C GLY A 285 2.80 8.11 -10.61
N GLY A 286 2.30 9.09 -9.84
CA GLY A 286 2.65 9.27 -8.44
C GLY A 286 3.67 10.38 -8.26
N HIS A 287 3.85 10.83 -7.01
CA HIS A 287 4.77 11.91 -6.65
C HIS A 287 5.04 11.88 -5.14
N GLY A 288 5.90 12.80 -4.67
CA GLY A 288 6.13 12.98 -3.24
C GLY A 288 6.91 11.82 -2.61
N VAL A 289 7.82 11.19 -3.36
CA VAL A 289 8.86 10.32 -2.80
C VAL A 289 10.16 11.07 -2.87
N PHE A 290 10.87 11.17 -1.76
CA PHE A 290 12.20 11.72 -1.73
C PHE A 290 13.26 10.66 -1.46
N VAL A 291 14.46 10.98 -1.94
CA VAL A 291 15.67 10.20 -1.72
C VAL A 291 16.70 11.09 -1.04
N ILE A 292 17.36 10.59 -0.02
CA ILE A 292 18.44 11.28 0.68
C ILE A 292 19.47 10.27 1.20
N SER A 293 20.75 10.57 1.01
CA SER A 293 21.86 9.72 1.50
C SER A 293 22.12 9.93 3.00
N ARG A 294 22.77 8.95 3.61
CA ARG A 294 23.27 9.08 4.99
C ARG A 294 24.18 10.30 5.18
N GLU A 295 25.03 10.56 4.21
CA GLU A 295 25.99 11.67 4.23
C GLU A 295 25.27 13.01 4.24
N GLU A 296 24.23 13.17 3.44
CA GLU A 296 23.38 14.35 3.42
C GLU A 296 22.59 14.49 4.73
N LEU A 297 21.99 13.41 5.25
CA LEU A 297 21.31 13.43 6.55
C LEU A 297 22.25 13.92 7.66
N LEU A 298 23.50 13.47 7.70
CA LEU A 298 24.50 13.92 8.67
C LEU A 298 24.89 15.37 8.44
N ALA A 299 25.07 15.80 7.19
CA ALA A 299 25.46 17.18 6.86
C ALA A 299 24.38 18.19 7.27
N TYR A 300 23.11 17.81 7.20
CA TYR A 300 21.98 18.68 7.54
C TYR A 300 21.34 18.35 8.89
N GLN A 301 21.94 17.51 9.74
CA GLN A 301 21.40 17.06 11.03
C GLN A 301 20.91 18.22 11.91
N SER A 302 21.65 19.32 11.96
CA SER A 302 21.30 20.51 12.76
C SER A 302 20.00 21.21 12.32
N HIS A 303 19.52 20.95 11.10
CA HIS A 303 18.26 21.49 10.59
C HIS A 303 17.06 20.64 11.09
N PHE A 304 17.25 19.34 11.22
CA PHE A 304 16.23 18.42 11.74
C PHE A 304 16.02 18.51 13.25
N GLU A 305 17.00 19.01 14.00
CA GLU A 305 16.93 19.15 15.46
C GLU A 305 16.23 20.44 15.93
N LYS A 306 15.99 21.41 15.04
CA LYS A 306 15.46 22.74 15.40
C LYS A 306 13.95 22.81 15.47
N GLU A 307 13.26 21.81 14.98
CA GLU A 307 11.81 21.66 15.01
C GLU A 307 11.45 20.44 15.89
#